data_db2caa14d35801fee86deb3c75a45b10
#
_entry.id   db2caa14d35801fee86deb3c75a45b10
#
_cell.length_a   1.000
_cell.length_b   1.000
_cell.length_c   1.000
_cell.angle_alpha   90.00
_cell.angle_beta   90.00
_cell.angle_gamma   90.00
#
_symmetry.space_group_name_H-M   'P 1'
#
loop_
_entity.id
_entity.type
_entity.pdbx_description
1 polymer ?
#
loop_
_entity_poly.entity_id
_entity_poly.type
_entity_poly.pdbx_seq_one_letter_code
_entity_poly.pdbx_strand_id
1 'polypeptide(L)'
;AAEQIVESAPSSEIIVEVSLSSQTMKVYQSGVATHKWLVSTARKGKVTPKGAWTAKWLSKNHKSSRYNNAPMPYSIFYSGNFAVHGTDQVDRLGSPASAGCIRLHPQNAAVLFALVDAVGLKNTTISVIN
;
A
#
# COMPACT_ATOMS: atom_id res chain seq x y z
N ALA A 1 1.05 -29.54 20.80
CA ALA A 1 1.10 -28.91 20.54
C ALA A 1 1.06 -28.14 20.07
N ALA A 2 0.96 -28.31 20.17
CA ALA A 2 0.88 -27.43 19.79
C ALA A 2 0.55 -26.68 19.22
N GLU A 3 0.36 -26.89 19.20
CA GLU A 3 0.03 -26.16 18.81
C GLU A 3 -0.20 -25.30 18.36
N GLN A 4 -0.35 -25.47 18.46
CA GLN A 4 -0.52 -24.68 18.16
C GLN A 4 -0.58 -23.87 17.58
N ILE A 5 -0.70 -24.12 17.57
CA ILE A 5 -0.62 -23.36 17.02
C ILE A 5 -0.93 -22.56 16.61
N VAL A 6 -1.08 -22.64 16.65
CA VAL A 6 -1.29 -21.85 16.36
C VAL A 6 -1.43 -21.12 15.80
N GLU A 7 -1.56 -21.20 15.79
CA GLU A 7 -1.65 -20.52 15.42
C GLU A 7 -1.65 -19.76 14.92
N SER A 8 -1.72 -19.97 15.24
CA SER A 8 -1.36 -19.23 14.65
C SER A 8 -2.03 -18.35 13.93
N ALA A 9 -2.85 -18.26 13.95
CA ALA A 9 -3.88 -17.37 13.54
C ALA A 9 -3.46 -15.93 13.44
N PRO A 10 -2.89 -15.32 14.47
CA PRO A 10 -2.40 -13.95 14.36
C PRO A 10 -1.35 -13.78 13.28
N SER A 11 -0.87 -14.88 12.76
CA SER A 11 0.13 -14.87 11.71
C SER A 11 -0.39 -14.36 10.37
N SER A 12 -1.68 -14.04 10.25
CA SER A 12 -2.25 -13.51 9.00
C SER A 12 -2.19 -11.98 8.93
N GLU A 13 -1.21 -11.37 9.57
CA GLU A 13 -1.07 -9.92 9.59
C GLU A 13 -0.18 -9.44 8.45
N ILE A 14 -0.57 -8.32 7.82
CA ILE A 14 0.23 -7.66 6.81
C ILE A 14 0.63 -6.28 7.33
N ILE A 15 1.92 -5.97 7.21
CA ILE A 15 2.44 -4.63 7.46
C ILE A 15 3.08 -4.15 6.15
N VAL A 16 2.59 -3.03 5.66
CA VAL A 16 3.12 -2.36 4.47
C VAL A 16 3.94 -1.17 4.95
N GLU A 17 5.26 -1.22 4.77
CA GLU A 17 6.16 -0.15 5.21
C GLU A 17 6.67 0.62 4.01
N VAL A 18 6.36 1.90 3.96
CA VAL A 18 6.75 2.78 2.85
C VAL A 18 7.81 3.75 3.34
N SER A 19 8.96 3.76 2.68
CA SER A 19 10.04 4.72 2.95
C SER A 19 9.97 5.85 1.94
N LEU A 20 9.76 7.06 2.41
CA LEU A 20 9.69 8.25 1.55
C LEU A 20 11.06 8.57 0.97
N SER A 21 12.13 8.44 1.76
CA SER A 21 13.47 8.80 1.29
C SER A 21 13.99 7.85 0.22
N SER A 22 13.68 6.57 0.31
CA SER A 22 14.14 5.58 -0.67
C SER A 22 13.11 5.28 -1.77
N GLN A 23 11.89 5.76 -1.62
CA GLN A 23 10.78 5.51 -2.54
C GLN A 23 10.60 4.02 -2.79
N THR A 24 10.55 3.27 -1.67
CA THR A 24 10.34 1.82 -1.70
C THR A 24 9.26 1.41 -0.70
N MET A 25 8.67 0.26 -0.96
CA MET A 25 7.70 -0.37 -0.08
C MET A 25 8.18 -1.77 0.25
N LYS A 26 8.15 -2.11 1.53
CA LYS A 26 8.35 -3.48 1.99
C LYS A 26 7.05 -4.03 2.49
N VAL A 27 6.75 -5.26 2.13
CA VAL A 27 5.55 -5.95 2.61
C VAL A 27 5.98 -7.08 3.52
N TYR A 28 5.47 -7.06 4.75
CA TYR A 28 5.71 -8.09 5.74
C TYR A 28 4.46 -8.91 5.92
N GLN A 29 4.60 -10.21 5.85
CA GLN A 29 3.51 -11.14 6.13
C GLN A 29 3.93 -11.98 7.33
N SER A 30 3.15 -11.86 8.41
CA SER A 30 3.45 -12.57 9.66
C SER A 30 4.87 -12.29 10.16
N GLY A 31 5.32 -11.05 10.04
CA GLY A 31 6.62 -10.62 10.50
C GLY A 31 7.78 -10.89 9.54
N VAL A 32 7.51 -11.52 8.41
CA VAL A 32 8.54 -11.86 7.42
C VAL A 32 8.42 -10.95 6.21
N ALA A 33 9.52 -10.32 5.80
CA ALA A 33 9.55 -9.48 4.60
C ALA A 33 9.43 -10.37 3.36
N THR A 34 8.32 -10.23 2.62
CA THR A 34 8.05 -11.06 1.46
C THR A 34 8.18 -10.33 0.14
N HIS A 35 8.04 -9.00 0.15
CA HIS A 35 8.12 -8.19 -1.07
C HIS A 35 8.84 -6.88 -0.78
N LYS A 36 9.56 -6.40 -1.80
CA LYS A 36 10.15 -5.06 -1.79
C LYS A 36 9.98 -4.47 -3.18
N TRP A 37 9.27 -3.36 -3.28
CA TRP A 37 8.89 -2.75 -4.55
C TRP A 37 9.25 -1.28 -4.58
N LEU A 38 9.46 -0.73 -5.77
CA LEU A 38 9.56 0.71 -5.97
C LEU A 38 8.18 1.34 -5.87
N VAL A 39 8.11 2.55 -5.32
CA VAL A 39 6.89 3.33 -5.24
C VAL A 39 7.14 4.76 -5.73
N SER A 40 6.06 5.50 -5.93
CA SER A 40 6.10 6.95 -6.08
C SER A 40 5.17 7.55 -5.05
N THR A 41 5.70 8.46 -4.23
CA THR A 41 4.92 9.20 -3.26
C THR A 41 4.81 10.67 -3.68
N ALA A 42 4.41 11.56 -2.77
CA ALA A 42 4.14 12.95 -3.09
C ALA A 42 5.34 13.65 -3.72
N ARG A 43 5.08 14.33 -4.85
CA ARG A 43 6.07 15.20 -5.49
C ARG A 43 6.27 16.47 -4.65
N LYS A 44 7.30 17.23 -4.99
CA LYS A 44 7.58 18.51 -4.30
C LYS A 44 6.33 19.39 -4.30
N GLY A 45 6.01 19.95 -3.14
CA GLY A 45 4.81 20.77 -2.97
C GLY A 45 3.58 19.99 -2.56
N LYS A 46 3.64 18.67 -2.55
CA LYS A 46 2.58 17.79 -2.07
C LYS A 46 3.12 16.98 -0.90
N VAL A 47 2.23 16.31 -0.18
CA VAL A 47 2.61 15.58 1.04
C VAL A 47 1.99 14.19 1.05
N THR A 48 2.81 13.17 1.35
CA THR A 48 2.34 11.87 1.79
C THR A 48 2.60 11.84 3.30
N PRO A 49 1.53 11.84 4.14
CA PRO A 49 1.71 11.91 5.59
C PRO A 49 2.49 10.71 6.14
N LYS A 50 3.35 10.96 7.13
CA LYS A 50 4.01 9.91 7.87
C LYS A 50 3.12 9.45 9.01
N GLY A 51 3.18 8.18 9.35
CA GLY A 51 2.39 7.59 10.41
C GLY A 51 2.07 6.15 10.13
N ALA A 52 1.13 5.62 10.90
CA ALA A 52 0.67 4.24 10.71
C ALA A 52 -0.85 4.22 10.82
N TRP A 53 -1.47 3.50 9.90
CA TRP A 53 -2.92 3.40 9.81
C TRP A 53 -3.33 1.98 9.52
N THR A 54 -4.51 1.60 10.03
CA THR A 54 -5.15 0.36 9.60
C THR A 54 -5.85 0.63 8.27
N ALA A 55 -5.74 -0.30 7.32
CA ALA A 55 -6.41 -0.19 6.03
C ALA A 55 -7.92 -0.02 6.23
N LYS A 56 -8.55 0.81 5.41
CA LYS A 56 -9.96 1.20 5.61
C LYS A 56 -10.91 0.56 4.62
N TRP A 57 -10.59 0.58 3.33
CA TRP A 57 -11.45 -0.03 2.32
C TRP A 57 -10.67 -0.26 1.03
N LEU A 58 -11.23 -1.15 0.20
CA LEU A 58 -10.64 -1.60 -1.05
C LEU A 58 -11.51 -1.18 -2.23
N SER A 59 -10.87 -0.81 -3.34
CA SER A 59 -11.59 -0.49 -4.57
C SER A 59 -10.75 -0.93 -5.77
N LYS A 60 -11.16 -2.01 -6.43
CA LYS A 60 -10.36 -2.64 -7.49
C LYS A 60 -10.22 -1.75 -8.73
N ASN A 61 -11.32 -1.12 -9.14
CA ASN A 61 -11.36 -0.33 -10.38
C ASN A 61 -11.66 1.13 -10.06
N HIS A 62 -10.97 1.67 -9.06
CA HIS A 62 -11.21 3.02 -8.58
C HIS A 62 -10.74 4.07 -9.59
N LYS A 63 -11.47 5.17 -9.66
CA LYS A 63 -11.08 6.35 -10.42
C LYS A 63 -11.20 7.57 -9.53
N SER A 64 -10.22 8.46 -9.63
CA SER A 64 -10.18 9.64 -8.80
C SER A 64 -11.16 10.69 -9.31
N SER A 65 -12.13 11.06 -8.50
CA SER A 65 -13.04 12.16 -8.83
C SER A 65 -12.35 13.53 -8.75
N ARG A 66 -11.21 13.60 -8.06
CA ARG A 66 -10.47 14.86 -7.91
C ARG A 66 -9.55 15.17 -9.09
N TYR A 67 -9.14 14.14 -9.85
CA TYR A 67 -8.12 14.29 -10.89
C TYR A 67 -8.62 13.72 -12.21
N ASN A 68 -9.76 14.23 -12.69
CA ASN A 68 -10.35 13.89 -14.00
C ASN A 68 -10.51 12.38 -14.21
N ASN A 69 -11.01 11.69 -13.19
CA ASN A 69 -11.22 10.23 -13.25
C ASN A 69 -9.94 9.46 -13.56
N ALA A 70 -8.79 9.96 -13.10
CA ALA A 70 -7.52 9.26 -13.27
C ALA A 70 -7.63 7.85 -12.69
N PRO A 71 -7.18 6.81 -13.41
CA PRO A 71 -7.25 5.44 -12.92
C PRO A 71 -6.43 5.24 -11.66
N MET A 72 -7.01 4.58 -10.68
CA MET A 72 -6.37 4.17 -9.44
C MET A 72 -6.69 2.69 -9.21
N PRO A 73 -6.18 1.80 -10.08
CA PRO A 73 -6.53 0.38 -9.97
C PRO A 73 -5.96 -0.23 -8.69
N TYR A 74 -6.71 -1.17 -8.14
CA TYR A 74 -6.33 -1.89 -6.93
C TYR A 74 -6.02 -0.97 -5.76
N SER A 75 -6.92 -0.02 -5.51
CA SER A 75 -6.74 0.96 -4.44
C SER A 75 -7.01 0.35 -3.07
N ILE A 76 -6.09 0.62 -2.13
CA ILE A 76 -6.24 0.30 -0.72
C ILE A 76 -6.21 1.62 0.02
N PHE A 77 -7.37 2.10 0.44
CA PHE A 77 -7.47 3.37 1.17
C PHE A 77 -7.13 3.16 2.62
N TYR A 78 -6.34 4.06 3.19
CA TYR A 78 -5.88 3.92 4.57
C TYR A 78 -6.10 5.18 5.42
N SER A 79 -6.21 6.36 4.81
CA SER A 79 -6.42 7.62 5.55
C SER A 79 -7.11 8.61 4.63
N GLY A 80 -8.43 8.85 4.85
CA GLY A 80 -9.20 9.77 4.02
C GLY A 80 -9.09 9.42 2.54
N ASN A 81 -8.56 10.34 1.75
CA ASN A 81 -8.37 10.15 0.31
C ASN A 81 -7.01 9.53 -0.04
N PHE A 82 -6.17 9.24 0.95
CA PHE A 82 -4.87 8.63 0.70
C PHE A 82 -5.02 7.13 0.51
N ALA A 83 -4.41 6.63 -0.54
CA ALA A 83 -4.47 5.22 -0.90
C ALA A 83 -3.16 4.73 -1.47
N VAL A 84 -2.95 3.41 -1.38
CA VAL A 84 -1.95 2.69 -2.17
C VAL A 84 -2.68 2.19 -3.41
N HIS A 85 -2.15 2.43 -4.60
CA HIS A 85 -2.80 1.98 -5.84
C HIS A 85 -1.80 1.82 -6.97
N GLY A 86 -2.24 1.17 -8.07
CA GLY A 86 -1.43 1.05 -9.27
C GLY A 86 -1.40 2.33 -10.08
N THR A 87 -0.36 2.51 -10.87
CA THR A 87 -0.22 3.66 -11.76
C THR A 87 0.16 3.20 -13.17
N ASP A 88 -0.26 3.96 -14.17
CA ASP A 88 0.20 3.75 -15.54
C ASP A 88 1.52 4.49 -15.82
N GLN A 89 1.97 5.33 -14.90
CA GLN A 89 3.24 6.05 -15.01
C GLN A 89 4.37 5.26 -14.36
N VAL A 90 4.59 4.05 -14.87
CA VAL A 90 5.56 3.12 -14.28
C VAL A 90 7.00 3.62 -14.36
N ASP A 91 7.30 4.48 -15.31
CA ASP A 91 8.63 5.07 -15.45
C ASP A 91 8.94 6.07 -14.33
N ARG A 92 7.95 6.50 -13.57
CA ARG A 92 8.13 7.40 -12.42
C ARG A 92 8.38 6.66 -11.12
N LEU A 93 8.19 5.34 -11.09
CA LEU A 93 8.40 4.56 -9.87
C LEU A 93 9.86 4.66 -9.42
N GLY A 94 10.06 4.85 -8.13
CA GLY A 94 11.38 5.09 -7.54
C GLY A 94 11.66 6.56 -7.29
N SER A 95 10.76 7.46 -7.71
CA SER A 95 10.91 8.89 -7.49
C SER A 95 9.57 9.53 -7.14
N PRO A 96 9.58 10.67 -6.41
CA PRO A 96 8.34 11.37 -6.05
C PRO A 96 7.63 11.90 -7.30
N ALA A 97 6.35 11.57 -7.44
CA ALA A 97 5.59 11.96 -8.62
C ALA A 97 4.10 12.15 -8.35
N SER A 98 3.57 11.66 -7.22
CA SER A 98 2.14 11.69 -6.96
C SER A 98 1.68 12.98 -6.29
N ALA A 99 0.38 13.11 -6.10
CA ALA A 99 -0.21 14.21 -5.35
C ALA A 99 -0.41 13.86 -3.87
N GLY A 100 0.11 12.70 -3.43
CA GLY A 100 0.00 12.26 -2.03
C GLY A 100 -0.21 10.76 -1.88
N CYS A 101 -0.89 10.12 -2.81
CA CYS A 101 -1.08 8.67 -2.78
C CYS A 101 0.24 7.93 -3.02
N ILE A 102 0.26 6.68 -2.63
CA ILE A 102 1.41 5.79 -2.81
C ILE A 102 1.16 4.95 -4.05
N ARG A 103 1.94 5.19 -5.10
CA ARG A 103 1.77 4.52 -6.40
C ARG A 103 2.68 3.32 -6.51
N LEU A 104 2.12 2.24 -7.06
CA LEU A 104 2.83 0.98 -7.33
C LEU A 104 2.71 0.64 -8.81
N HIS A 105 3.62 -0.22 -9.29
CA HIS A 105 3.41 -0.91 -10.56
C HIS A 105 2.06 -1.66 -10.47
N PRO A 106 1.23 -1.62 -11.53
CA PRO A 106 -0.09 -2.26 -11.47
C PRO A 106 -0.07 -3.74 -11.07
N GLN A 107 0.93 -4.48 -11.52
CA GLN A 107 1.06 -5.90 -11.14
C GLN A 107 1.32 -6.05 -9.65
N ASN A 108 2.13 -5.17 -9.07
CA ASN A 108 2.43 -5.20 -7.64
C ASN A 108 1.22 -4.75 -6.83
N ALA A 109 0.49 -3.76 -7.33
CA ALA A 109 -0.75 -3.32 -6.68
C ALA A 109 -1.79 -4.45 -6.65
N ALA A 110 -1.89 -5.22 -7.73
CA ALA A 110 -2.79 -6.37 -7.78
C ALA A 110 -2.40 -7.44 -6.75
N VAL A 111 -1.10 -7.71 -6.62
CA VAL A 111 -0.60 -8.68 -5.63
C VAL A 111 -0.95 -8.20 -4.22
N LEU A 112 -0.64 -6.95 -3.90
CA LEU A 112 -0.92 -6.41 -2.56
C LEU A 112 -2.41 -6.41 -2.26
N PHE A 113 -3.21 -5.98 -3.23
CA PHE A 113 -4.67 -5.98 -3.09
C PHE A 113 -5.21 -7.36 -2.75
N ALA A 114 -4.74 -8.39 -3.45
CA ALA A 114 -5.15 -9.77 -3.19
C ALA A 114 -4.74 -10.24 -1.79
N LEU A 115 -3.53 -9.88 -1.35
CA LEU A 115 -3.06 -10.23 -0.01
C LEU A 115 -3.93 -9.58 1.06
N VAL A 116 -4.24 -8.30 0.90
CA VAL A 116 -5.05 -7.55 1.87
C VAL A 116 -6.48 -8.08 1.89
N ASP A 117 -7.04 -8.39 0.72
CA ASP A 117 -8.38 -8.96 0.62
C ASP A 117 -8.46 -10.30 1.35
N ALA A 118 -7.40 -11.09 1.26
CA ALA A 118 -7.36 -12.42 1.89
C ALA A 118 -7.28 -12.35 3.42
N VAL A 119 -6.44 -11.44 3.97
CA VAL A 119 -6.26 -11.36 5.43
C VAL A 119 -7.26 -10.42 6.10
N GLY A 120 -7.86 -9.52 5.34
CA GLY A 120 -8.82 -8.55 5.86
C GLY A 120 -8.19 -7.20 6.18
N LEU A 121 -9.00 -6.16 6.03
CA LEU A 121 -8.57 -4.78 6.23
C LEU A 121 -8.04 -4.54 7.63
N LYS A 122 -8.71 -5.06 8.64
CA LYS A 122 -8.33 -4.83 10.04
C LYS A 122 -7.00 -5.50 10.40
N ASN A 123 -6.55 -6.46 9.60
CA ASN A 123 -5.28 -7.15 9.80
C ASN A 123 -4.15 -6.56 8.94
N THR A 124 -4.40 -5.41 8.34
CA THR A 124 -3.45 -4.75 7.45
C THR A 124 -3.11 -3.37 7.98
N THR A 125 -1.82 -3.09 8.16
CA THR A 125 -1.31 -1.80 8.61
C THR A 125 -0.49 -1.18 7.49
N ILE A 126 -0.75 0.10 7.19
CA ILE A 126 0.05 0.90 6.27
C ILE A 126 0.89 1.85 7.12
N SER A 127 2.20 1.70 7.04
CA SER A 127 3.16 2.51 7.80
C SER A 127 4.00 3.32 6.83
N VAL A 128 4.04 4.64 7.02
CA VAL A 128 4.82 5.54 6.18
C VAL A 128 5.91 6.17 7.05
N ILE A 129 7.15 5.94 6.68
CA ILE A 129 8.33 6.45 7.37
C ILE A 129 9.18 7.27 6.41
N ASN A 130 10.18 7.94 6.94
CA ASN A 130 11.06 8.77 6.12
C ASN A 130 12.01 7.97 5.23
#